data_e71aad1fe24c1215cc54c5c9beb14656
#
_entry.id   e71aad1fe24c1215cc54c5c9beb14656
#
_cell.length_a   1.000
_cell.length_b   1.000
_cell.length_c   1.000
_cell.angle_alpha   90.00
_cell.angle_beta   90.00
_cell.angle_gamma   90.00
#
_symmetry.space_group_name_H-M   'P 1'
#
loop_
_entity.id
_entity.type
_entity.pdbx_description
1 polymer ?
#
loop_
_entity_poly.entity_id
_entity_poly.type
_entity_poly.pdbx_seq_one_letter_code
_entity_poly.pdbx_strand_id
1 'polypeptide(L)'
;MKAPSASTLVRSNPLHSSMLGRRLFTWLSWKYSLIFPLALIALLGTFIFRSVSDGETLRVLVRDDVTGQAIPGAQVQIGAQTWTADEGGVVELPAPETATDLTISAADYSAVIGSFNDQTALEQTLTLRPTTLRGMVSDKVSGQPLADATVTTIDSAGKVLYSTTTGADGSFLLPNTPAGARVLVDAGERGTAEGTVDERMTLALAVEQTRAVGRVLSADGEPVQGALVLSGEAEAISKGDGTYRLDNVTEGSEVQISAAGFETVTAKVSGGKVADVSLERMMIKGVYANYGLLGEPGGLDQLIEIANTTEINAIVVDIKQDTVYYESKVPFFNEVGTVRDYIDVNEIISTLHENDIYAIARLVVFQDPLVAEARPDLAVMNEETGDLWRNEMGIAWVNAFEEELWDANIALATEATELGFDEIQYDYVRFPSDGDLNPADFGREYTAEAREAAITEFMKRSSEAIHAVGGKLSADLFGYVTLDDDEQWIGQKFSKLEPYLDYVSMMIYPSHFSEGNIASAPGHPNDYPYETIYESLERAEANVPGSKAKFRPWLQDFSYGFNGLRDYEPEDVRAQIDAAEDFGVSGWLLWGDPFNVTVEALEPETAARPDETD
;
A
#
# COMPACT_ATOMS: atom_id res chain seq x y z
N MET A 1 31.13 6.72 -46.32
CA MET A 1 31.74 7.96 -46.80
C MET A 1 31.33 9.08 -45.86
N LYS A 2 32.35 9.57 -45.15
CA LYS A 2 32.54 10.94 -44.60
C LYS A 2 31.40 11.68 -43.91
N ALA A 3 31.51 11.77 -42.61
CA ALA A 3 31.28 13.02 -41.87
C ALA A 3 32.18 14.15 -42.39
N PRO A 4 32.01 15.46 -42.03
CA PRO A 4 32.48 15.94 -40.74
C PRO A 4 31.56 17.03 -40.11
N SER A 5 31.60 17.23 -38.82
CA SER A 5 32.44 18.00 -37.88
C SER A 5 32.01 19.44 -37.73
N ALA A 6 31.58 19.82 -36.55
CA ALA A 6 32.29 20.54 -35.49
C ALA A 6 32.50 22.05 -35.69
N SER A 7 32.16 22.81 -34.70
CA SER A 7 32.95 23.80 -33.94
C SER A 7 32.05 24.95 -33.43
N THR A 8 31.89 25.18 -32.17
CA THR A 8 32.79 25.83 -31.19
C THR A 8 32.77 27.35 -31.19
N LEU A 9 32.73 27.90 -29.98
CA LEU A 9 33.21 29.20 -29.47
C LEU A 9 32.16 30.30 -29.27
N VAL A 10 31.78 30.66 -28.04
CA VAL A 10 32.53 31.37 -26.96
C VAL A 10 32.40 32.90 -27.02
N ARG A 11 32.11 33.46 -25.85
CA ARG A 11 32.34 34.84 -25.36
C ARG A 11 31.27 35.87 -25.71
N SER A 12 30.92 36.82 -24.88
CA SER A 12 31.43 37.40 -23.63
C SER A 12 30.47 38.49 -23.18
N ASN A 13 30.40 38.70 -21.88
CA ASN A 13 30.00 39.96 -21.26
C ASN A 13 30.79 41.17 -21.81
N PRO A 14 30.36 42.46 -21.75
CA PRO A 14 30.38 43.15 -20.49
C PRO A 14 29.40 44.34 -20.29
N LEU A 15 29.18 44.69 -19.01
CA LEU A 15 29.23 46.02 -18.37
C LEU A 15 28.76 47.28 -19.13
N HIS A 16 27.89 48.05 -18.51
CA HIS A 16 28.07 49.42 -18.02
C HIS A 16 26.72 49.97 -17.54
N SER A 17 26.58 50.34 -16.29
CA SER A 17 26.90 51.61 -15.60
C SER A 17 25.99 52.76 -15.97
N SER A 18 25.36 53.28 -14.97
CA SER A 18 25.38 54.65 -14.47
C SER A 18 24.05 55.01 -13.84
N MET A 19 24.04 55.30 -12.58
CA MET A 19 24.18 56.60 -11.94
C MET A 19 22.92 57.44 -11.87
N LEU A 20 22.75 57.96 -10.68
CA LEU A 20 22.03 59.15 -10.21
C LEU A 20 20.52 58.90 -9.94
N GLY A 21 20.02 59.28 -8.79
CA GLY A 21 20.33 60.35 -7.88
C GLY A 21 19.52 60.24 -6.58
N ARG A 22 20.23 60.50 -5.61
CA ARG A 22 20.08 61.44 -4.49
C ARG A 22 18.69 62.00 -4.18
N ARG A 23 18.48 61.96 -2.85
CA ARG A 23 17.64 62.80 -1.97
C ARG A 23 16.33 62.15 -1.57
N LEU A 24 15.91 62.12 -0.32
CA LEU A 24 16.08 62.94 0.91
C LEU A 24 15.68 62.02 2.06
N PHE A 25 16.47 61.91 3.12
CA PHE A 25 16.32 62.59 4.39
C PHE A 25 14.95 62.44 5.07
N THR A 26 15.11 61.79 6.21
CA THR A 26 14.69 62.15 7.55
C THR A 26 13.46 61.46 8.12
N TRP A 27 13.66 61.14 9.40
CA TRP A 27 12.71 60.79 10.45
C TRP A 27 12.40 59.32 10.63
N LEU A 28 13.12 58.66 11.48
CA LEU A 28 12.69 58.27 12.85
C LEU A 28 13.81 57.52 13.56
N SER A 29 14.74 58.27 14.09
CA SER A 29 15.54 57.83 15.23
C SER A 29 14.80 58.36 16.45
N TRP A 30 14.11 57.47 17.17
CA TRP A 30 13.76 57.68 18.58
C TRP A 30 12.80 56.57 19.04
N LYS A 31 13.37 55.38 19.32
CA LYS A 31 12.71 54.41 20.21
C LYS A 31 13.57 53.19 20.57
N TYR A 32 14.88 53.30 20.54
CA TYR A 32 15.72 52.26 21.16
C TYR A 32 16.91 52.89 21.90
N SER A 33 16.59 53.69 22.93
CA SER A 33 17.58 54.26 23.85
C SER A 33 17.00 54.35 25.26
N LEU A 34 16.53 53.23 25.82
CA LEU A 34 16.13 53.18 27.23
C LEU A 34 16.03 51.73 27.77
N ILE A 35 16.94 50.81 27.35
CA ILE A 35 17.05 49.48 27.96
C ILE A 35 18.52 49.12 28.31
N PHE A 36 19.43 50.12 28.31
CA PHE A 36 20.79 49.89 28.78
C PHE A 36 21.20 51.04 29.69
N PRO A 37 20.65 51.14 30.91
CA PRO A 37 21.48 51.43 32.08
C PRO A 37 20.93 50.84 33.39
N LEU A 38 20.41 49.62 33.44
CA LEU A 38 20.05 48.96 34.70
C LEU A 38 20.94 47.76 35.05
N ALA A 39 21.85 47.36 34.15
CA ALA A 39 22.82 46.31 34.42
C ALA A 39 24.21 46.84 34.89
N LEU A 40 24.41 48.16 35.01
CA LEU A 40 25.69 48.74 35.41
C LEU A 40 25.61 49.49 36.79
N ILE A 41 24.50 49.42 37.48
CA ILE A 41 24.34 50.02 38.83
C ILE A 41 24.47 48.96 39.94
N ALA A 42 24.55 47.68 39.61
CA ALA A 42 24.77 46.61 40.59
C ALA A 42 26.27 46.34 40.89
N LEU A 43 27.20 47.09 40.31
CA LEU A 43 28.67 46.91 40.50
C LEU A 43 29.38 48.08 41.19
N LEU A 44 28.67 49.04 41.77
CA LEU A 44 29.18 50.03 42.68
C LEU A 44 28.51 49.90 44.06
N GLY A 45 28.66 48.70 44.61
CA GLY A 45 28.35 48.47 46.01
C GLY A 45 29.32 49.31 46.89
N THR A 46 28.78 50.30 47.52
CA THR A 46 29.44 51.05 48.59
C THR A 46 30.03 50.08 49.64
N PHE A 47 31.38 50.06 49.68
CA PHE A 47 32.10 49.42 50.78
C PHE A 47 31.71 50.13 52.11
N ILE A 48 30.74 49.60 52.82
CA ILE A 48 30.46 49.96 54.20
C ILE A 48 31.12 48.86 55.03
N PHE A 49 32.25 49.21 55.67
CA PHE A 49 32.79 48.37 56.72
C PHE A 49 31.77 48.31 57.84
N ARG A 50 31.21 47.14 58.11
CA ARG A 50 30.30 46.89 59.17
C ARG A 50 30.97 46.02 60.24
N SER A 51 31.09 46.51 61.45
CA SER A 51 31.36 45.65 62.60
C SER A 51 30.09 44.87 62.90
N VAL A 52 30.10 43.57 62.80
CA VAL A 52 29.00 42.69 63.20
C VAL A 52 28.86 42.78 64.72
N SER A 53 27.72 43.28 65.26
CA SER A 53 27.39 43.28 66.67
C SER A 53 26.53 42.04 66.99
N ASP A 54 26.73 41.45 68.20
CA ASP A 54 25.90 40.35 68.72
C ASP A 54 24.40 40.61 68.49
N GLY A 55 23.70 39.78 67.67
CA GLY A 55 22.25 39.84 67.46
C GLY A 55 21.79 40.34 66.08
N GLU A 56 22.67 40.57 65.11
CA GLU A 56 22.25 40.90 63.74
C GLU A 56 21.63 39.70 63.04
N THR A 57 20.58 39.95 62.24
CA THR A 57 19.84 38.91 61.45
C THR A 57 20.19 39.02 59.98
N LEU A 58 20.64 37.93 59.41
CA LEU A 58 20.78 37.78 57.94
C LEU A 58 19.43 37.41 57.39
N ARG A 59 19.00 38.16 56.38
CA ARG A 59 17.76 37.92 55.61
C ARG A 59 18.09 37.45 54.23
N VAL A 60 17.71 36.21 53.90
CA VAL A 60 17.95 35.60 52.59
C VAL A 60 16.61 35.49 51.83
N LEU A 61 16.53 36.15 50.69
CA LEU A 61 15.40 36.06 49.78
C LEU A 61 15.71 35.00 48.73
N VAL A 62 14.95 33.90 48.72
CA VAL A 62 15.13 32.85 47.75
C VAL A 62 14.13 33.05 46.61
N ARG A 63 14.65 33.19 45.40
CA ARG A 63 13.88 33.51 44.21
C ARG A 63 14.14 32.49 43.11
N ASP A 64 13.14 32.28 42.25
CA ASP A 64 13.28 31.57 40.99
C ASP A 64 14.13 32.40 40.02
N ASP A 65 15.18 31.81 39.45
CA ASP A 65 16.15 32.48 38.59
C ASP A 65 15.53 32.96 37.26
N VAL A 66 14.44 32.35 36.83
CA VAL A 66 13.76 32.64 35.57
C VAL A 66 12.62 33.65 35.75
N THR A 67 11.78 33.42 36.73
CA THR A 67 10.55 34.22 36.95
C THR A 67 10.71 35.33 37.95
N GLY A 68 11.76 35.29 38.78
CA GLY A 68 11.96 36.21 39.93
C GLY A 68 10.97 36.01 41.08
N GLN A 69 10.09 35.01 40.98
CA GLN A 69 9.10 34.72 42.01
C GLN A 69 9.74 34.16 43.27
N ALA A 70 9.07 34.36 44.40
CA ALA A 70 9.46 33.75 45.67
C ALA A 70 9.37 32.22 45.58
N ILE A 71 10.31 31.53 46.27
CA ILE A 71 10.28 30.07 46.43
C ILE A 71 9.94 29.73 47.87
N PRO A 72 8.67 29.54 48.22
CA PRO A 72 8.25 29.14 49.56
C PRO A 72 8.81 27.76 49.91
N GLY A 73 9.17 27.56 51.17
CA GLY A 73 9.69 26.27 51.61
C GLY A 73 11.13 25.96 51.20
N ALA A 74 11.82 26.88 50.51
CA ALA A 74 13.24 26.73 50.23
C ALA A 74 14.04 26.61 51.54
N GLN A 75 15.08 25.81 51.54
CA GLN A 75 15.91 25.56 52.70
C GLN A 75 17.26 26.27 52.54
N VAL A 76 17.65 26.99 53.57
CA VAL A 76 18.99 27.58 53.72
C VAL A 76 19.70 26.83 54.84
N GLN A 77 20.83 26.23 54.52
CA GLN A 77 21.61 25.41 55.45
C GLN A 77 22.98 26.04 55.73
N ILE A 78 23.36 26.10 57.02
CA ILE A 78 24.72 26.43 57.45
C ILE A 78 25.20 25.31 58.37
N GLY A 79 26.22 24.57 57.95
CA GLY A 79 26.69 23.43 58.74
C GLY A 79 25.58 22.38 58.95
N ALA A 80 25.21 22.16 60.21
CA ALA A 80 24.14 21.23 60.58
C ALA A 80 22.77 21.91 60.83
N GLN A 81 22.68 23.24 60.77
CA GLN A 81 21.44 23.99 60.98
C GLN A 81 20.76 24.30 59.64
N THR A 82 19.42 24.20 59.59
CA THR A 82 18.60 24.46 58.41
C THR A 82 17.44 25.39 58.81
N TRP A 83 17.20 26.39 58.02
CA TRP A 83 16.05 27.29 58.07
C TRP A 83 15.21 27.18 56.81
N THR A 84 13.91 27.39 56.95
CA THR A 84 12.94 27.24 55.88
C THR A 84 12.34 28.59 55.51
N ALA A 85 12.24 28.88 54.24
CA ALA A 85 11.66 30.10 53.70
C ALA A 85 10.15 30.15 53.92
N ASP A 86 9.66 31.33 54.24
CA ASP A 86 8.24 31.66 54.39
C ASP A 86 7.52 31.72 53.00
N GLU A 87 6.23 32.09 52.97
CA GLU A 87 5.45 32.25 51.75
C GLU A 87 6.01 33.32 50.80
N GLY A 88 6.76 34.29 51.31
CA GLY A 88 7.48 35.31 50.54
C GLY A 88 8.85 34.86 50.03
N GLY A 89 9.26 33.61 50.32
CA GLY A 89 10.59 33.08 50.00
C GLY A 89 11.69 33.66 50.86
N VAL A 90 11.36 34.16 52.05
CA VAL A 90 12.30 34.84 52.98
C VAL A 90 12.72 33.89 54.10
N VAL A 91 14.02 33.81 54.32
CA VAL A 91 14.61 33.14 55.50
C VAL A 91 15.31 34.18 56.35
N GLU A 92 14.98 34.21 57.60
CA GLU A 92 15.69 35.03 58.65
C GLU A 92 16.49 34.09 59.53
N LEU A 93 17.78 34.33 59.59
CA LEU A 93 18.70 33.53 60.41
C LEU A 93 19.73 34.42 61.11
N PRO A 94 20.31 33.98 62.24
CA PRO A 94 21.39 34.71 62.89
C PRO A 94 22.56 34.92 61.91
N ALA A 95 23.04 36.16 61.75
CA ALA A 95 24.17 36.47 60.92
C ALA A 95 25.42 35.73 61.42
N PRO A 96 26.11 34.96 60.52
CA PRO A 96 27.34 34.27 60.93
C PRO A 96 28.45 35.26 61.30
N GLU A 97 29.18 34.98 62.41
CA GLU A 97 30.28 35.81 62.87
C GLU A 97 31.55 35.73 61.96
N THR A 98 31.64 34.73 61.14
CA THR A 98 32.77 34.51 60.24
C THR A 98 32.28 34.16 58.81
N ALA A 99 33.16 34.32 57.80
CA ALA A 99 32.87 33.93 56.46
C ALA A 99 32.38 32.46 56.38
N THR A 100 31.17 32.29 55.86
CA THR A 100 30.45 31.02 55.91
C THR A 100 29.69 30.76 54.59
N ASP A 101 29.74 29.54 54.13
CA ASP A 101 28.97 29.11 52.96
C ASP A 101 27.53 28.75 53.40
N LEU A 102 26.59 29.20 52.58
CA LEU A 102 25.17 28.92 52.70
C LEU A 102 24.80 27.95 51.58
N THR A 103 24.26 26.80 51.92
CA THR A 103 23.67 25.92 50.91
C THR A 103 22.17 26.18 50.81
N ILE A 104 21.68 26.59 49.66
CA ILE A 104 20.28 26.86 49.38
C ILE A 104 19.74 25.77 48.48
N SER A 105 18.61 25.18 48.89
CA SER A 105 17.95 24.11 48.11
C SER A 105 16.43 24.23 48.20
N ALA A 106 15.75 23.80 47.17
CA ALA A 106 14.30 23.65 47.15
C ALA A 106 13.94 22.45 46.26
N ALA A 107 12.76 21.87 46.49
CA ALA A 107 12.22 20.85 45.59
C ALA A 107 12.07 21.44 44.20
N ASP A 108 12.40 20.65 43.16
CA ASP A 108 12.35 21.04 41.76
C ASP A 108 13.37 22.11 41.31
N TYR A 109 14.38 22.42 42.15
CA TYR A 109 15.42 23.39 41.87
C TYR A 109 16.82 22.81 42.10
N SER A 110 17.80 23.34 41.38
CA SER A 110 19.21 23.03 41.61
C SER A 110 19.68 23.74 42.88
N ALA A 111 20.36 23.02 43.76
CA ALA A 111 20.95 23.63 44.95
C ALA A 111 22.10 24.60 44.56
N VAL A 112 22.20 25.70 45.29
CA VAL A 112 23.21 26.73 45.08
C VAL A 112 23.98 26.95 46.39
N ILE A 113 25.27 27.26 46.26
CA ILE A 113 26.09 27.68 47.40
C ILE A 113 26.28 29.19 47.29
N GLY A 114 25.72 29.91 48.26
CA GLY A 114 26.00 31.31 48.52
C GLY A 114 27.08 31.46 49.57
N SER A 115 27.65 32.63 49.73
CA SER A 115 28.60 32.91 50.82
C SER A 115 28.24 34.17 51.55
N PHE A 116 28.43 34.17 52.86
CA PHE A 116 28.31 35.31 53.74
C PHE A 116 29.68 35.67 54.37
N ASN A 117 30.01 36.94 54.41
CA ASN A 117 31.21 37.42 55.04
C ASN A 117 30.93 38.82 55.59
N ASP A 118 31.90 39.43 56.30
CA ASP A 118 31.82 40.73 56.90
C ASP A 118 31.54 41.91 55.94
N GLN A 119 31.71 41.67 54.65
CA GLN A 119 31.44 42.66 53.58
C GLN A 119 30.09 42.42 52.90
N THR A 120 29.37 41.37 53.26
CA THR A 120 28.10 41.03 52.69
C THR A 120 26.95 41.76 53.32
N ALA A 121 26.01 42.29 52.57
CA ALA A 121 24.81 42.93 53.13
C ALA A 121 23.96 41.93 53.94
N LEU A 122 23.33 42.38 54.99
CA LEU A 122 22.44 41.58 55.85
C LEU A 122 21.14 41.16 55.12
N GLU A 123 20.88 41.69 53.94
CA GLU A 123 19.81 41.18 53.04
C GLU A 123 20.45 40.74 51.76
N GLN A 124 20.20 39.47 51.36
CA GLN A 124 20.71 38.88 50.18
C GLN A 124 19.58 38.24 49.35
N THR A 125 19.63 38.39 48.04
CA THR A 125 18.78 37.64 47.15
C THR A 125 19.61 36.55 46.49
N LEU A 126 19.18 35.30 46.66
CA LEU A 126 19.78 34.13 46.02
C LEU A 126 18.76 33.49 45.11
N THR A 127 19.20 33.14 43.90
CA THR A 127 18.31 32.54 42.90
C THR A 127 18.60 31.07 42.74
N LEU A 128 17.54 30.27 42.58
CA LEU A 128 17.63 28.85 42.25
C LEU A 128 17.10 28.62 40.85
N ARG A 129 17.80 27.77 40.10
CA ARG A 129 17.38 27.37 38.77
C ARG A 129 16.43 26.18 38.85
N PRO A 130 15.24 26.24 38.21
CA PRO A 130 14.32 25.11 38.16
C PRO A 130 14.94 23.91 37.39
N THR A 131 14.64 22.69 37.85
CA THR A 131 15.11 21.44 37.26
C THR A 131 13.96 20.56 36.75
N THR A 132 12.73 20.91 37.03
CA THR A 132 11.55 20.19 36.55
C THR A 132 10.96 20.90 35.36
N LEU A 133 10.98 20.19 34.20
CA LEU A 133 10.30 20.64 33.00
C LEU A 133 8.79 20.48 33.16
N ARG A 134 8.05 21.55 32.91
CA ARG A 134 6.59 21.59 32.86
C ARG A 134 6.15 21.89 31.44
N GLY A 135 5.16 21.14 30.94
CA GLY A 135 4.70 21.42 29.61
C GLY A 135 3.27 21.01 29.33
N MET A 136 2.83 21.34 28.15
CA MET A 136 1.54 20.97 27.59
C MET A 136 1.72 20.40 26.20
N VAL A 137 0.96 19.37 25.91
CA VAL A 137 0.83 18.81 24.56
C VAL A 137 -0.59 19.05 24.07
N SER A 138 -0.71 19.61 22.88
CA SER A 138 -1.98 19.89 22.23
C SER A 138 -1.97 19.39 20.78
N ASP A 139 -3.14 19.19 20.22
CA ASP A 139 -3.33 18.98 18.81
C ASP A 139 -3.11 20.28 18.04
N LYS A 140 -2.32 20.27 16.99
CA LYS A 140 -1.89 21.46 16.24
C LYS A 140 -3.05 22.14 15.51
N VAL A 141 -4.04 21.37 15.07
CA VAL A 141 -5.16 21.88 14.27
C VAL A 141 -6.30 22.37 15.17
N SER A 142 -6.71 21.56 16.13
CA SER A 142 -7.84 21.89 17.02
C SER A 142 -7.46 22.73 18.24
N GLY A 143 -6.17 22.74 18.61
CA GLY A 143 -5.67 23.34 19.85
C GLY A 143 -6.09 22.60 21.12
N GLN A 144 -6.80 21.47 20.99
CA GLN A 144 -7.27 20.70 22.13
C GLN A 144 -6.10 19.97 22.83
N PRO A 145 -6.13 19.85 24.17
CA PRO A 145 -5.12 19.11 24.90
C PRO A 145 -5.13 17.63 24.51
N LEU A 146 -3.94 17.02 24.43
CA LEU A 146 -3.75 15.61 24.15
C LEU A 146 -3.41 14.83 25.42
N ALA A 147 -4.35 14.02 25.89
CA ALA A 147 -4.14 13.07 26.98
C ALA A 147 -3.38 11.83 26.51
N ASP A 148 -2.72 11.16 27.46
CA ASP A 148 -2.02 9.87 27.27
C ASP A 148 -0.90 9.88 26.22
N ALA A 149 -0.45 11.06 25.78
CA ALA A 149 0.72 11.17 24.92
C ALA A 149 2.00 10.87 25.73
N THR A 150 2.86 10.02 25.21
CA THR A 150 4.16 9.73 25.83
C THR A 150 5.12 10.88 25.56
N VAL A 151 5.67 11.46 26.63
CA VAL A 151 6.66 12.54 26.57
C VAL A 151 7.98 12.03 27.11
N THR A 152 9.02 12.10 26.29
CA THR A 152 10.34 11.56 26.60
C THR A 152 11.40 12.63 26.43
N THR A 153 12.29 12.81 27.41
CA THR A 153 13.48 13.64 27.29
C THR A 153 14.69 12.79 26.98
N ILE A 154 15.51 13.28 26.06
CA ILE A 154 16.76 12.64 25.65
C ILE A 154 17.92 13.63 25.75
N ASP A 155 19.11 13.13 26.06
CA ASP A 155 20.35 13.90 26.03
C ASP A 155 20.88 14.09 24.62
N SER A 156 21.97 14.82 24.47
CA SER A 156 22.65 15.07 23.20
C SER A 156 23.18 13.81 22.51
N ALA A 157 23.33 12.71 23.23
CA ALA A 157 23.75 11.40 22.71
C ALA A 157 22.55 10.50 22.31
N GLY A 158 21.31 10.98 22.50
CA GLY A 158 20.09 10.23 22.22
C GLY A 158 19.64 9.27 23.33
N LYS A 159 20.30 9.31 24.49
CA LYS A 159 19.93 8.47 25.64
C LYS A 159 18.70 9.05 26.34
N VAL A 160 17.71 8.20 26.59
CA VAL A 160 16.52 8.55 27.37
C VAL A 160 16.93 8.94 28.80
N LEU A 161 16.53 10.14 29.21
CA LEU A 161 16.70 10.64 30.56
C LEU A 161 15.47 10.32 31.43
N TYR A 162 14.30 10.74 30.96
CA TYR A 162 13.02 10.56 31.65
C TYR A 162 11.91 10.35 30.61
N SER A 163 10.82 9.71 31.05
CA SER A 163 9.59 9.55 30.29
C SER A 163 8.37 9.66 31.21
N THR A 164 7.29 10.24 30.69
CA THR A 164 6.00 10.37 31.36
C THR A 164 4.88 10.35 30.34
N THR A 165 3.63 10.37 30.78
CA THR A 165 2.46 10.55 29.92
C THR A 165 1.73 11.84 30.28
N THR A 166 1.06 12.46 29.31
CA THR A 166 0.25 13.66 29.56
C THR A 166 -1.03 13.33 30.29
N GLY A 167 -1.45 14.23 31.16
CA GLY A 167 -2.75 14.19 31.86
C GLY A 167 -3.92 14.51 30.91
N ALA A 168 -5.15 14.42 31.44
CA ALA A 168 -6.37 14.71 30.66
C ALA A 168 -6.43 16.15 30.12
N ASP A 169 -5.70 17.07 30.72
CA ASP A 169 -5.55 18.47 30.31
C ASP A 169 -4.33 18.69 29.39
N GLY A 170 -3.68 17.61 28.94
CA GLY A 170 -2.46 17.65 28.12
C GLY A 170 -1.19 18.03 28.87
N SER A 171 -1.25 18.28 30.18
CA SER A 171 -0.09 18.68 30.97
C SER A 171 0.86 17.52 31.27
N PHE A 172 2.16 17.84 31.42
CA PHE A 172 3.18 16.87 31.83
C PHE A 172 4.24 17.51 32.73
N LEU A 173 4.89 16.65 33.52
CA LEU A 173 6.02 17.01 34.40
C LEU A 173 7.16 16.03 34.20
N LEU A 174 8.37 16.54 33.99
CA LEU A 174 9.59 15.73 33.85
C LEU A 174 10.67 16.28 34.80
N PRO A 175 10.92 15.62 35.94
CA PRO A 175 11.90 16.05 36.92
C PRO A 175 13.33 15.89 36.41
N ASN A 176 14.26 16.66 37.00
CA ASN A 176 15.71 16.58 36.70
C ASN A 176 16.06 16.66 35.20
N THR A 177 15.30 17.45 34.46
CA THR A 177 15.54 17.65 33.01
C THR A 177 16.56 18.78 32.82
N PRO A 178 17.69 18.56 32.14
CA PRO A 178 18.65 19.64 31.90
C PRO A 178 18.15 20.58 30.79
N ALA A 179 18.50 21.86 30.89
CA ALA A 179 18.33 22.78 29.76
C ALA A 179 19.12 22.28 28.55
N GLY A 180 18.57 22.43 27.36
CA GLY A 180 19.14 21.89 26.11
C GLY A 180 18.79 20.43 25.83
N ALA A 181 18.11 19.70 26.70
CA ALA A 181 17.59 18.37 26.43
C ALA A 181 16.53 18.45 25.32
N ARG A 182 16.48 17.44 24.46
CA ARG A 182 15.40 17.27 23.48
C ARG A 182 14.22 16.58 24.13
N VAL A 183 13.03 17.02 23.77
CA VAL A 183 11.76 16.44 24.19
C VAL A 183 11.09 15.84 22.97
N LEU A 184 10.78 14.57 23.04
CA LEU A 184 10.02 13.84 22.02
C LEU A 184 8.64 13.54 22.59
N VAL A 185 7.61 13.79 21.80
CA VAL A 185 6.23 13.42 22.09
C VAL A 185 5.77 12.40 21.07
N ASP A 186 5.21 11.31 21.57
CA ASP A 186 4.48 10.32 20.76
C ASP A 186 3.05 10.24 21.25
N ALA A 187 2.12 10.71 20.46
CA ALA A 187 0.68 10.67 20.71
C ALA A 187 -0.02 9.51 19.97
N GLY A 188 0.74 8.46 19.63
CA GLY A 188 0.23 7.28 18.94
C GLY A 188 -0.24 7.61 17.53
N GLU A 189 -1.50 7.27 17.23
CA GLU A 189 -2.11 7.51 15.90
C GLU A 189 -2.22 8.99 15.54
N ARG A 190 -2.11 9.90 16.51
CA ARG A 190 -2.19 11.34 16.27
C ARG A 190 -0.88 11.98 15.82
N GLY A 191 0.23 11.22 15.84
CA GLY A 191 1.53 11.69 15.37
C GLY A 191 2.51 12.00 16.48
N THR A 192 3.54 12.77 16.13
CA THR A 192 4.67 13.08 17.01
C THR A 192 4.95 14.59 17.04
N ALA A 193 5.65 15.04 18.07
CA ALA A 193 6.20 16.39 18.11
C ALA A 193 7.56 16.38 18.79
N GLU A 194 8.37 17.38 18.51
CA GLU A 194 9.69 17.54 19.10
C GLU A 194 9.91 18.99 19.56
N GLY A 195 10.67 19.14 20.63
CA GLY A 195 11.10 20.45 21.13
C GLY A 195 12.40 20.36 21.90
N THR A 196 12.92 21.51 22.28
CA THR A 196 14.13 21.62 23.11
C THR A 196 13.81 22.39 24.37
N VAL A 197 14.31 21.90 25.49
CA VAL A 197 14.11 22.52 26.80
C VAL A 197 14.94 23.80 26.88
N ASP A 198 14.28 24.92 27.09
CA ASP A 198 14.92 26.19 27.37
C ASP A 198 15.22 26.37 28.89
N GLU A 199 15.84 27.48 29.26
CA GLU A 199 16.16 27.78 30.63
C GLU A 199 14.93 28.07 31.49
N ARG A 200 13.76 28.31 30.88
CA ARG A 200 12.50 28.57 31.59
C ARG A 200 11.86 27.31 32.15
N MET A 201 12.34 26.14 31.68
CA MET A 201 11.80 24.85 32.08
C MET A 201 10.29 24.72 31.80
N THR A 202 9.82 25.37 30.74
CA THR A 202 8.44 25.29 30.25
C THR A 202 8.43 25.02 28.78
N LEU A 203 7.54 24.13 28.31
CA LEU A 203 7.47 23.76 26.92
C LEU A 203 6.01 23.48 26.51
N ALA A 204 5.58 24.12 25.44
CA ALA A 204 4.32 23.78 24.77
C ALA A 204 4.62 23.14 23.44
N LEU A 205 4.08 21.96 23.22
CA LEU A 205 4.25 21.18 22.00
C LEU A 205 2.90 20.96 21.33
N ALA A 206 2.83 21.21 20.05
CA ALA A 206 1.68 20.92 19.22
C ALA A 206 2.01 19.72 18.34
N VAL A 207 1.26 18.65 18.53
CA VAL A 207 1.36 17.44 17.71
C VAL A 207 0.61 17.68 16.42
N GLU A 208 1.29 17.56 15.32
CA GLU A 208 0.65 17.54 14.02
C GLU A 208 0.27 16.10 13.71
N GLN A 209 -0.99 15.91 13.35
CA GLN A 209 -1.45 14.62 12.93
C GLN A 209 -0.79 14.27 11.59
N THR A 210 0.06 13.27 11.62
CA THR A 210 0.83 12.81 10.46
C THR A 210 0.52 11.37 10.10
N ARG A 211 -0.60 10.84 10.61
CA ARG A 211 -1.04 9.46 10.39
C ARG A 211 -2.54 9.41 10.18
N ALA A 212 -2.96 8.50 9.31
CA ALA A 212 -4.35 8.13 9.15
C ALA A 212 -4.50 6.62 9.19
N VAL A 213 -5.61 6.17 9.73
CA VAL A 213 -6.03 4.77 9.70
C VAL A 213 -7.39 4.68 9.02
N GLY A 214 -7.63 3.59 8.32
CA GLY A 214 -8.89 3.35 7.63
C GLY A 214 -9.14 1.87 7.41
N ARG A 215 -10.25 1.57 6.78
CA ARG A 215 -10.65 0.22 6.40
C ARG A 215 -11.24 0.26 5.00
N VAL A 216 -10.85 -0.71 4.19
CA VAL A 216 -11.36 -0.91 2.83
C VAL A 216 -12.27 -2.13 2.84
N LEU A 217 -13.48 -1.95 2.35
CA LEU A 217 -14.52 -2.97 2.24
C LEU A 217 -14.98 -3.05 0.78
N SER A 218 -15.51 -4.20 0.36
CA SER A 218 -16.31 -4.28 -0.85
C SER A 218 -17.71 -3.71 -0.62
N ALA A 219 -18.48 -3.52 -1.68
CA ALA A 219 -19.89 -3.12 -1.60
C ALA A 219 -20.73 -4.09 -0.76
N ASP A 220 -20.35 -5.36 -0.72
CA ASP A 220 -20.99 -6.42 0.08
C ASP A 220 -20.57 -6.37 1.56
N GLY A 221 -19.65 -5.48 1.93
CA GLY A 221 -19.15 -5.30 3.30
C GLY A 221 -18.01 -6.23 3.69
N GLU A 222 -17.48 -7.03 2.76
CA GLU A 222 -16.34 -7.91 3.01
C GLU A 222 -15.01 -7.11 2.99
N PRO A 223 -14.02 -7.47 3.82
CA PRO A 223 -12.72 -6.82 3.81
C PRO A 223 -12.00 -6.99 2.47
N VAL A 224 -11.44 -5.91 1.93
CA VAL A 224 -10.58 -5.96 0.75
C VAL A 224 -9.13 -5.96 1.21
N GLN A 225 -8.44 -7.09 1.01
CA GLN A 225 -7.00 -7.23 1.21
C GLN A 225 -6.24 -6.75 -0.02
N GLY A 226 -5.03 -6.19 0.18
CA GLY A 226 -4.16 -5.80 -0.92
C GLY A 226 -4.55 -4.49 -1.61
N ALA A 227 -5.55 -3.76 -1.08
CA ALA A 227 -5.88 -2.45 -1.62
C ALA A 227 -4.72 -1.47 -1.40
N LEU A 228 -4.27 -0.84 -2.47
CA LEU A 228 -3.27 0.22 -2.47
C LEU A 228 -3.93 1.53 -2.02
N VAL A 229 -3.30 2.18 -1.05
CA VAL A 229 -3.78 3.44 -0.45
C VAL A 229 -2.70 4.49 -0.61
N LEU A 230 -2.94 5.51 -1.40
CA LEU A 230 -1.97 6.55 -1.75
C LEU A 230 -2.42 7.93 -1.27
N SER A 231 -1.47 8.77 -0.84
CA SER A 231 -1.68 10.20 -0.58
C SER A 231 -0.36 10.95 -0.78
N GLY A 232 -0.18 11.57 -1.94
CA GLY A 232 1.10 12.14 -2.35
C GLY A 232 2.18 11.05 -2.42
N GLU A 233 3.25 11.20 -1.62
CA GLU A 233 4.33 10.19 -1.52
C GLU A 233 4.05 9.11 -0.45
N ALA A 234 2.96 9.21 0.28
CA ALA A 234 2.60 8.24 1.31
C ALA A 234 1.85 7.06 0.71
N GLU A 235 2.24 5.86 1.09
CA GLU A 235 1.71 4.61 0.58
C GLU A 235 1.42 3.62 1.72
N ALA A 236 0.35 2.86 1.59
CA ALA A 236 0.02 1.73 2.46
C ALA A 236 -0.78 0.67 1.69
N ILE A 237 -0.73 -0.57 2.18
CA ILE A 237 -1.53 -1.69 1.64
C ILE A 237 -2.47 -2.19 2.73
N SER A 238 -3.73 -2.44 2.38
CA SER A 238 -4.72 -2.98 3.31
C SER A 238 -4.42 -4.43 3.66
N LYS A 239 -4.65 -4.78 4.93
CA LYS A 239 -4.44 -6.13 5.48
C LYS A 239 -5.62 -7.05 5.19
N GLY A 240 -5.51 -8.34 5.58
CA GLY A 240 -6.58 -9.33 5.41
C GLY A 240 -7.92 -8.98 6.08
N ASP A 241 -7.94 -8.07 7.06
CA ASP A 241 -9.15 -7.54 7.67
C ASP A 241 -9.62 -6.20 7.04
N GLY A 242 -9.01 -5.80 5.93
CA GLY A 242 -9.24 -4.55 5.21
C GLY A 242 -8.61 -3.32 5.86
N THR A 243 -8.00 -3.44 7.05
CA THR A 243 -7.42 -2.28 7.74
C THR A 243 -6.09 -1.86 7.13
N TYR A 244 -5.84 -0.55 7.13
CA TYR A 244 -4.54 0.02 6.75
C TYR A 244 -4.14 1.16 7.66
N ARG A 245 -2.86 1.51 7.61
CA ARG A 245 -2.29 2.68 8.26
C ARG A 245 -1.38 3.41 7.28
N LEU A 246 -1.70 4.67 7.05
CA LEU A 246 -0.95 5.57 6.19
C LEU A 246 -0.18 6.57 7.06
N ASP A 247 1.14 6.58 6.97
CA ASP A 247 2.02 7.53 7.66
C ASP A 247 2.34 8.73 6.75
N ASN A 248 2.75 9.85 7.33
CA ASN A 248 3.12 11.10 6.64
C ASN A 248 1.95 11.81 5.91
N VAL A 249 0.74 11.67 6.42
CA VAL A 249 -0.44 12.37 5.92
C VAL A 249 -1.03 13.30 6.97
N THR A 250 -1.59 14.42 6.55
CA THR A 250 -2.17 15.45 7.42
C THR A 250 -3.68 15.53 7.29
N GLU A 251 -4.31 16.25 8.18
CA GLU A 251 -5.75 16.55 8.14
C GLU A 251 -6.13 17.18 6.79
N GLY A 252 -7.17 16.66 6.17
CA GLY A 252 -7.68 17.12 4.87
C GLY A 252 -6.94 16.56 3.65
N SER A 253 -5.87 15.77 3.82
CA SER A 253 -5.21 15.08 2.70
C SER A 253 -6.20 14.20 1.94
N GLU A 254 -6.13 14.23 0.63
CA GLU A 254 -6.84 13.28 -0.24
C GLU A 254 -6.10 11.95 -0.25
N VAL A 255 -6.88 10.88 -0.20
CA VAL A 255 -6.38 9.51 -0.19
C VAL A 255 -7.07 8.77 -1.32
N GLN A 256 -6.30 8.31 -2.28
CA GLN A 256 -6.75 7.44 -3.35
C GLN A 256 -6.64 6.00 -2.90
N ILE A 257 -7.69 5.21 -3.11
CA ILE A 257 -7.77 3.82 -2.71
C ILE A 257 -8.17 3.00 -3.94
N SER A 258 -7.29 2.10 -4.36
CA SER A 258 -7.48 1.21 -5.50
C SER A 258 -7.22 -0.23 -5.10
N ALA A 259 -7.89 -1.16 -5.74
CA ALA A 259 -7.64 -2.59 -5.59
C ALA A 259 -7.97 -3.31 -6.90
N ALA A 260 -7.23 -4.41 -7.20
CA ALA A 260 -7.49 -5.22 -8.38
C ALA A 260 -8.96 -5.69 -8.41
N GLY A 261 -9.63 -5.46 -9.53
CA GLY A 261 -11.04 -5.81 -9.73
C GLY A 261 -12.06 -4.88 -9.03
N PHE A 262 -11.64 -3.68 -8.63
CA PHE A 262 -12.52 -2.68 -8.01
C PHE A 262 -12.29 -1.30 -8.61
N GLU A 263 -13.35 -0.49 -8.59
CA GLU A 263 -13.28 0.93 -8.92
C GLU A 263 -12.42 1.69 -7.92
N THR A 264 -11.62 2.63 -8.42
CA THR A 264 -10.79 3.50 -7.57
C THR A 264 -11.65 4.55 -6.88
N VAL A 265 -11.45 4.74 -5.59
CA VAL A 265 -12.19 5.71 -4.78
C VAL A 265 -11.24 6.72 -4.14
N THR A 266 -11.64 8.00 -4.13
CA THR A 266 -10.94 9.06 -3.40
C THR A 266 -11.70 9.42 -2.12
N ALA A 267 -10.97 9.47 -1.00
CA ALA A 267 -11.48 9.85 0.31
C ALA A 267 -10.60 10.93 0.95
N LYS A 268 -11.00 11.47 2.11
CA LYS A 268 -10.22 12.50 2.83
C LYS A 268 -9.90 12.07 4.25
N VAL A 269 -8.72 12.45 4.70
CA VAL A 269 -8.32 12.29 6.10
C VAL A 269 -9.10 13.27 6.98
N SER A 270 -9.77 12.78 8.02
CA SER A 270 -10.45 13.60 9.01
C SER A 270 -10.29 13.02 10.41
N GLY A 271 -9.75 13.81 11.34
CA GLY A 271 -9.50 13.39 12.73
C GLY A 271 -8.56 12.17 12.82
N GLY A 272 -7.60 12.00 11.88
CA GLY A 272 -6.67 10.86 11.81
C GLY A 272 -7.27 9.58 11.29
N LYS A 273 -8.37 9.70 10.65
CA LYS A 273 -9.05 8.56 10.04
C LYS A 273 -9.44 8.89 8.61
N VAL A 274 -9.47 7.89 7.79
CA VAL A 274 -10.29 7.86 6.60
C VAL A 274 -11.55 7.09 6.98
N ALA A 275 -12.73 7.59 6.60
CA ALA A 275 -13.96 6.81 6.80
C ALA A 275 -13.81 5.43 6.14
N ASP A 276 -14.54 4.44 6.62
CA ASP A 276 -14.56 3.15 5.95
C ASP A 276 -14.99 3.36 4.49
N VAL A 277 -14.14 2.90 3.57
CA VAL A 277 -14.35 3.06 2.13
C VAL A 277 -14.91 1.77 1.58
N SER A 278 -16.03 1.89 0.85
CA SER A 278 -16.62 0.78 0.10
C SER A 278 -16.21 0.90 -1.36
N LEU A 279 -15.55 -0.13 -1.88
CA LEU A 279 -15.18 -0.22 -3.28
C LEU A 279 -16.26 -0.99 -4.04
N GLU A 280 -16.73 -0.43 -5.13
CA GLU A 280 -17.58 -1.14 -6.10
C GLU A 280 -16.70 -2.05 -6.96
N ARG A 281 -17.22 -3.23 -7.34
CA ARG A 281 -16.50 -4.12 -8.24
C ARG A 281 -16.44 -3.52 -9.63
N MET A 282 -15.26 -3.52 -10.22
CA MET A 282 -15.07 -3.15 -11.62
C MET A 282 -15.52 -4.34 -12.50
N MET A 283 -16.34 -4.07 -13.52
CA MET A 283 -16.64 -5.05 -14.55
C MET A 283 -15.42 -5.19 -15.47
N ILE A 284 -14.72 -6.33 -15.41
CA ILE A 284 -13.50 -6.57 -16.19
C ILE A 284 -13.88 -7.05 -17.59
N LYS A 285 -13.62 -6.20 -18.58
CA LYS A 285 -13.93 -6.43 -20.00
C LYS A 285 -12.62 -6.56 -20.76
N GLY A 286 -12.28 -7.76 -21.18
CA GLY A 286 -10.94 -8.04 -21.69
C GLY A 286 -10.87 -8.63 -23.10
N VAL A 287 -9.72 -8.44 -23.71
CA VAL A 287 -9.33 -9.09 -24.97
C VAL A 287 -8.04 -9.89 -24.80
N TYR A 288 -7.90 -10.91 -25.63
CA TYR A 288 -6.74 -11.81 -25.62
C TYR A 288 -5.57 -11.23 -26.40
N ALA A 289 -4.36 -11.42 -25.88
CA ALA A 289 -3.10 -11.04 -26.52
C ALA A 289 -2.07 -12.17 -26.43
N ASN A 290 -1.66 -12.70 -27.59
CA ASN A 290 -0.60 -13.70 -27.63
C ASN A 290 0.79 -13.06 -27.77
N TYR A 291 1.83 -13.86 -27.50
CA TYR A 291 3.22 -13.42 -27.62
C TYR A 291 3.58 -12.93 -29.04
N GLY A 292 2.89 -13.44 -30.09
CA GLY A 292 3.12 -13.03 -31.47
C GLY A 292 2.74 -11.57 -31.70
N LEU A 293 1.56 -11.15 -31.25
CA LEU A 293 1.14 -9.75 -31.32
C LEU A 293 2.02 -8.86 -30.43
N LEU A 294 2.28 -9.28 -29.20
CA LEU A 294 3.06 -8.49 -28.23
C LEU A 294 4.55 -8.36 -28.61
N GLY A 295 5.08 -9.28 -29.40
CA GLY A 295 6.43 -9.20 -29.96
C GLY A 295 6.55 -8.39 -31.27
N GLU A 296 5.43 -8.04 -31.89
CA GLU A 296 5.43 -7.20 -33.10
C GLU A 296 5.50 -5.71 -32.73
N PRO A 297 6.28 -4.90 -33.47
CA PRO A 297 6.30 -3.46 -33.25
C PRO A 297 4.92 -2.81 -33.37
N GLY A 298 4.43 -2.19 -32.30
CA GLY A 298 3.12 -1.55 -32.24
C GLY A 298 1.96 -2.50 -31.90
N GLY A 299 2.22 -3.79 -31.61
CA GLY A 299 1.17 -4.70 -31.19
C GLY A 299 0.54 -4.33 -29.85
N LEU A 300 1.37 -3.95 -28.88
CA LEU A 300 0.88 -3.43 -27.60
C LEU A 300 0.12 -2.10 -27.77
N ASP A 301 0.64 -1.18 -28.62
CA ASP A 301 -0.02 0.10 -28.91
C ASP A 301 -1.42 -0.08 -29.50
N GLN A 302 -1.61 -1.11 -30.36
CA GLN A 302 -2.94 -1.45 -30.93
C GLN A 302 -3.92 -1.83 -29.82
N LEU A 303 -3.52 -2.64 -28.84
CA LEU A 303 -4.38 -3.05 -27.72
C LEU A 303 -4.71 -1.87 -26.80
N ILE A 304 -3.74 -1.00 -26.55
CA ILE A 304 -3.95 0.25 -25.79
C ILE A 304 -4.94 1.17 -26.51
N GLU A 305 -4.85 1.28 -27.85
CA GLU A 305 -5.81 2.08 -28.63
C GLU A 305 -7.23 1.51 -28.54
N ILE A 306 -7.38 0.17 -28.60
CA ILE A 306 -8.68 -0.49 -28.41
C ILE A 306 -9.24 -0.17 -27.02
N ALA A 307 -8.44 -0.33 -25.96
CA ALA A 307 -8.86 -0.06 -24.59
C ALA A 307 -9.22 1.42 -24.37
N ASN A 308 -8.45 2.35 -24.94
CA ASN A 308 -8.68 3.79 -24.80
C ASN A 308 -9.86 4.32 -25.64
N THR A 309 -10.39 3.54 -26.56
CA THR A 309 -11.48 3.98 -27.46
C THR A 309 -12.76 3.17 -27.29
N THR A 310 -12.72 2.09 -26.54
CA THR A 310 -13.86 1.20 -26.31
C THR A 310 -14.05 0.88 -24.82
N GLU A 311 -15.04 0.06 -24.52
CA GLU A 311 -15.34 -0.42 -23.17
C GLU A 311 -14.30 -1.44 -22.61
N ILE A 312 -13.25 -1.79 -23.37
CA ILE A 312 -12.20 -2.72 -22.91
C ILE A 312 -11.35 -2.05 -21.84
N ASN A 313 -11.14 -2.74 -20.73
CA ASN A 313 -10.34 -2.29 -19.61
C ASN A 313 -9.37 -3.36 -19.08
N ALA A 314 -9.23 -4.47 -19.80
CA ALA A 314 -8.32 -5.56 -19.41
C ALA A 314 -7.67 -6.21 -20.65
N ILE A 315 -6.43 -6.66 -20.48
CA ILE A 315 -5.71 -7.45 -21.49
C ILE A 315 -5.27 -8.78 -20.87
N VAL A 316 -5.62 -9.87 -21.55
CA VAL A 316 -5.17 -11.22 -21.18
C VAL A 316 -3.91 -11.55 -21.95
N VAL A 317 -2.78 -11.53 -21.28
CA VAL A 317 -1.43 -11.72 -21.84
C VAL A 317 -1.01 -13.19 -21.71
N ASP A 318 -0.75 -13.87 -22.80
CA ASP A 318 -0.09 -15.18 -22.76
C ASP A 318 1.34 -15.04 -22.23
N ILE A 319 1.61 -15.58 -21.06
CA ILE A 319 2.97 -15.67 -20.50
C ILE A 319 3.58 -17.06 -20.66
N LYS A 320 2.74 -18.10 -20.77
CA LYS A 320 3.16 -19.48 -21.01
C LYS A 320 2.08 -20.26 -21.76
N GLN A 321 2.47 -20.92 -22.84
CA GLN A 321 1.71 -22.00 -23.47
C GLN A 321 2.49 -23.33 -23.31
N ASP A 322 3.23 -23.78 -24.30
CA ASP A 322 4.24 -24.83 -24.20
C ASP A 322 5.65 -24.28 -23.89
N THR A 323 5.79 -22.99 -23.96
CA THR A 323 7.00 -22.21 -23.75
C THR A 323 6.67 -21.06 -22.78
N VAL A 324 7.54 -20.77 -21.82
CA VAL A 324 7.49 -19.55 -21.03
C VAL A 324 8.07 -18.43 -21.88
N TYR A 325 7.30 -17.36 -22.11
CA TYR A 325 7.60 -16.34 -23.14
C TYR A 325 8.46 -15.17 -22.68
N TYR A 326 8.90 -15.17 -21.43
CA TYR A 326 9.77 -14.12 -20.84
C TYR A 326 10.93 -14.73 -20.05
N GLU A 327 11.92 -13.96 -19.66
CA GLU A 327 13.09 -14.40 -18.87
C GLU A 327 12.70 -14.79 -17.42
N SER A 328 11.93 -15.86 -17.27
CA SER A 328 11.55 -16.40 -15.98
C SER A 328 12.74 -16.94 -15.20
N LYS A 329 12.73 -16.75 -13.86
CA LYS A 329 13.73 -17.27 -12.93
C LYS A 329 13.32 -18.60 -12.29
N VAL A 330 12.16 -19.15 -12.63
CA VAL A 330 11.68 -20.43 -12.09
C VAL A 330 12.63 -21.55 -12.54
N PRO A 331 13.29 -22.24 -11.60
CA PRO A 331 14.36 -23.20 -11.94
C PRO A 331 13.88 -24.32 -12.85
N PHE A 332 12.70 -24.88 -12.59
CA PHE A 332 12.15 -26.00 -13.34
C PHE A 332 12.12 -25.74 -14.86
N PHE A 333 11.52 -24.63 -15.30
CA PHE A 333 11.39 -24.30 -16.73
C PHE A 333 12.75 -23.96 -17.37
N ASN A 334 13.67 -23.39 -16.60
CA ASN A 334 15.04 -23.14 -17.05
C ASN A 334 15.83 -24.44 -17.21
N GLU A 335 15.70 -25.40 -16.30
CA GLU A 335 16.36 -26.72 -16.35
C GLU A 335 15.81 -27.57 -17.50
N VAL A 336 14.49 -27.55 -17.70
CA VAL A 336 13.83 -28.21 -18.82
C VAL A 336 14.16 -27.54 -20.17
N GLY A 337 14.49 -26.25 -20.13
CA GLY A 337 14.89 -25.47 -21.32
C GLY A 337 13.71 -24.96 -22.14
N THR A 338 12.58 -24.67 -21.50
CA THR A 338 11.37 -24.14 -22.15
C THR A 338 11.17 -22.63 -21.98
N VAL A 339 12.14 -21.94 -21.38
CA VAL A 339 12.11 -20.46 -21.26
C VAL A 339 12.66 -19.81 -22.53
N ARG A 340 11.95 -18.80 -23.04
CA ARG A 340 12.35 -17.96 -24.17
C ARG A 340 12.06 -16.49 -23.84
N ASP A 341 12.93 -15.61 -24.31
CA ASP A 341 12.77 -14.16 -24.19
C ASP A 341 12.07 -13.64 -25.47
N TYR A 342 10.75 -13.74 -25.51
CA TYR A 342 9.93 -13.29 -26.63
C TYR A 342 9.20 -11.98 -26.34
N ILE A 343 8.89 -11.70 -25.07
CA ILE A 343 8.17 -10.50 -24.63
C ILE A 343 8.81 -9.92 -23.37
N ASP A 344 8.84 -8.60 -23.25
CA ASP A 344 9.21 -7.91 -22.02
C ASP A 344 7.97 -7.68 -21.16
N VAL A 345 7.74 -8.57 -20.20
CA VAL A 345 6.57 -8.50 -19.31
C VAL A 345 6.59 -7.25 -18.42
N ASN A 346 7.78 -6.71 -18.06
CA ASN A 346 7.86 -5.51 -17.25
C ASN A 346 7.40 -4.29 -18.05
N GLU A 347 7.81 -4.17 -19.32
CA GLU A 347 7.34 -3.12 -20.22
C GLU A 347 5.82 -3.24 -20.44
N ILE A 348 5.33 -4.46 -20.70
CA ILE A 348 3.89 -4.70 -20.91
C ILE A 348 3.09 -4.28 -19.68
N ILE A 349 3.43 -4.76 -18.49
CA ILE A 349 2.71 -4.46 -17.25
C ILE A 349 2.72 -2.95 -16.98
N SER A 350 3.90 -2.31 -17.06
CA SER A 350 3.99 -0.87 -16.79
C SER A 350 3.14 -0.07 -17.78
N THR A 351 3.15 -0.45 -19.07
CA THR A 351 2.37 0.24 -20.11
C THR A 351 0.86 0.04 -19.91
N LEU A 352 0.43 -1.18 -19.53
CA LEU A 352 -0.98 -1.43 -19.23
C LEU A 352 -1.44 -0.60 -18.02
N HIS A 353 -0.68 -0.58 -16.95
CA HIS A 353 -1.03 0.19 -15.74
C HIS A 353 -0.95 1.70 -15.95
N GLU A 354 -0.02 2.21 -16.77
CA GLU A 354 0.02 3.64 -17.15
C GLU A 354 -1.22 4.08 -17.93
N ASN A 355 -1.96 3.14 -18.51
CA ASN A 355 -3.22 3.38 -19.23
C ASN A 355 -4.46 2.89 -18.46
N ASP A 356 -4.35 2.61 -17.14
CA ASP A 356 -5.42 2.10 -16.29
C ASP A 356 -6.05 0.78 -16.79
N ILE A 357 -5.25 -0.09 -17.45
CA ILE A 357 -5.69 -1.38 -18.00
C ILE A 357 -5.29 -2.51 -17.05
N TYR A 358 -6.25 -3.36 -16.71
CA TYR A 358 -6.09 -4.54 -15.85
C TYR A 358 -5.30 -5.64 -16.59
N ALA A 359 -4.20 -6.09 -15.99
CA ALA A 359 -3.26 -7.02 -16.59
C ALA A 359 -3.49 -8.46 -16.12
N ILE A 360 -3.96 -9.35 -16.98
CA ILE A 360 -4.19 -10.76 -16.69
C ILE A 360 -3.09 -11.61 -17.33
N ALA A 361 -2.36 -12.39 -16.54
CA ALA A 361 -1.37 -13.34 -17.02
C ALA A 361 -2.01 -14.71 -17.28
N ARG A 362 -2.18 -15.11 -18.55
CA ARG A 362 -2.66 -16.43 -18.90
C ARG A 362 -1.53 -17.44 -18.97
N LEU A 363 -1.75 -18.59 -18.33
CA LEU A 363 -0.78 -19.67 -18.17
C LEU A 363 -1.44 -21.02 -18.48
N VAL A 364 -0.98 -21.70 -19.52
CA VAL A 364 -1.39 -23.07 -19.84
C VAL A 364 -0.69 -24.05 -18.90
N VAL A 365 -1.45 -24.89 -18.18
CA VAL A 365 -0.92 -25.71 -17.08
C VAL A 365 -0.49 -27.11 -17.55
N PHE A 366 -1.42 -27.97 -17.98
CA PHE A 366 -1.15 -29.40 -18.19
C PHE A 366 -1.06 -29.83 -19.66
N GLN A 367 -1.45 -28.99 -20.62
CA GLN A 367 -1.16 -29.24 -22.03
C GLN A 367 0.23 -28.67 -22.39
N ASP A 368 1.28 -29.33 -21.94
CA ASP A 368 2.66 -28.88 -22.12
C ASP A 368 3.52 -29.96 -22.81
N PRO A 369 3.49 -29.99 -24.13
CA PRO A 369 4.21 -31.01 -24.88
C PRO A 369 5.73 -30.92 -24.77
N LEU A 370 6.29 -29.71 -24.60
CA LEU A 370 7.74 -29.54 -24.47
C LEU A 370 8.26 -30.06 -23.13
N VAL A 371 7.55 -29.82 -22.05
CA VAL A 371 7.86 -30.43 -20.74
C VAL A 371 7.65 -31.92 -20.80
N ALA A 372 6.57 -32.41 -21.40
CA ALA A 372 6.32 -33.86 -21.57
C ALA A 372 7.45 -34.56 -22.32
N GLU A 373 7.97 -33.96 -23.39
CA GLU A 373 9.09 -34.53 -24.18
C GLU A 373 10.42 -34.49 -23.42
N ALA A 374 10.68 -33.43 -22.67
CA ALA A 374 11.91 -33.29 -21.89
C ALA A 374 11.91 -34.11 -20.59
N ARG A 375 10.74 -34.31 -19.98
CA ARG A 375 10.51 -35.01 -18.71
C ARG A 375 9.42 -36.09 -18.87
N PRO A 376 9.71 -37.21 -19.64
CA PRO A 376 8.75 -38.28 -19.79
C PRO A 376 8.28 -38.93 -18.49
N ASP A 377 9.08 -38.79 -17.43
CA ASP A 377 8.74 -39.23 -16.07
C ASP A 377 7.58 -38.42 -15.43
N LEU A 378 7.28 -37.23 -15.97
CA LEU A 378 6.17 -36.38 -15.55
C LEU A 378 5.03 -36.33 -16.61
N ALA A 379 5.11 -37.14 -17.63
CA ALA A 379 4.18 -37.13 -18.76
C ALA A 379 3.15 -38.27 -18.68
N VAL A 380 2.06 -38.12 -19.42
CA VAL A 380 1.14 -39.23 -19.67
C VAL A 380 1.78 -40.17 -20.64
N MET A 381 1.90 -41.46 -20.29
CA MET A 381 2.54 -42.49 -21.08
C MET A 381 1.50 -43.34 -21.85
N ASN A 382 1.90 -43.94 -22.91
CA ASN A 382 1.10 -44.94 -23.61
C ASN A 382 1.53 -46.34 -23.15
N GLU A 383 0.66 -47.06 -22.42
CA GLU A 383 0.98 -48.37 -21.84
C GLU A 383 1.24 -49.48 -22.85
N GLU A 384 0.73 -49.35 -24.11
CA GLU A 384 0.91 -50.32 -25.15
C GLU A 384 2.26 -50.18 -25.85
N THR A 385 2.75 -48.94 -26.06
CA THR A 385 3.97 -48.66 -26.80
C THR A 385 5.16 -48.32 -25.91
N GLY A 386 4.90 -47.83 -24.71
CA GLY A 386 5.94 -47.30 -23.81
C GLY A 386 6.45 -45.91 -24.19
N ASP A 387 5.84 -45.25 -25.18
CA ASP A 387 6.14 -43.88 -25.59
C ASP A 387 5.22 -42.89 -24.88
N LEU A 388 5.40 -41.58 -25.15
CA LEU A 388 4.46 -40.56 -24.70
C LEU A 388 3.08 -40.78 -25.29
N TRP A 389 2.05 -40.68 -24.47
CA TRP A 389 0.69 -40.62 -25.00
C TRP A 389 0.47 -39.26 -25.70
N ARG A 390 -0.26 -39.30 -26.82
CA ARG A 390 -0.57 -38.10 -27.60
C ARG A 390 -2.05 -38.12 -28.02
N ASN A 391 -2.64 -36.94 -28.01
CA ASN A 391 -4.00 -36.76 -28.50
C ASN A 391 -4.11 -36.89 -30.01
N GLU A 392 -5.31 -36.68 -30.58
CA GLU A 392 -5.56 -36.79 -32.03
C GLU A 392 -4.74 -35.84 -32.90
N MET A 393 -4.32 -34.68 -32.31
CA MET A 393 -3.45 -33.71 -32.98
C MET A 393 -1.97 -34.01 -32.83
N GLY A 394 -1.61 -35.09 -32.13
CA GLY A 394 -0.24 -35.47 -31.87
C GLY A 394 0.42 -34.72 -30.72
N ILE A 395 -0.34 -34.01 -29.91
CA ILE A 395 0.14 -33.23 -28.78
C ILE A 395 0.30 -34.13 -27.54
N ALA A 396 1.49 -34.15 -26.96
CA ALA A 396 1.75 -34.82 -25.66
C ALA A 396 1.25 -33.98 -24.51
N TRP A 397 0.89 -34.62 -23.43
CA TRP A 397 0.42 -33.98 -22.20
C TRP A 397 1.30 -34.35 -21.01
N VAL A 398 1.53 -33.42 -20.12
CA VAL A 398 2.08 -33.74 -18.81
C VAL A 398 1.00 -34.35 -17.92
N ASN A 399 1.40 -35.10 -16.92
CA ASN A 399 0.48 -35.80 -16.04
C ASN A 399 0.00 -34.89 -14.90
N ALA A 400 -1.24 -34.50 -14.92
CA ALA A 400 -1.84 -33.60 -13.93
C ALA A 400 -1.85 -34.17 -12.48
N PHE A 401 -1.46 -35.41 -12.28
CA PHE A 401 -1.25 -35.98 -10.95
C PHE A 401 0.13 -35.68 -10.34
N GLU A 402 1.08 -35.17 -11.10
CA GLU A 402 2.46 -34.96 -10.67
C GLU A 402 2.61 -33.63 -9.93
N GLU A 403 2.86 -33.68 -8.62
CA GLU A 403 2.97 -32.50 -7.77
C GLU A 403 4.19 -31.61 -8.11
N GLU A 404 5.25 -32.16 -8.72
CA GLU A 404 6.39 -31.39 -9.22
C GLU A 404 5.95 -30.36 -10.27
N LEU A 405 4.98 -30.72 -11.13
CA LEU A 405 4.39 -29.81 -12.11
C LEU A 405 3.51 -28.74 -11.44
N TRP A 406 2.83 -29.11 -10.37
CA TRP A 406 2.05 -28.13 -9.58
C TRP A 406 2.98 -27.08 -8.99
N ASP A 407 4.03 -27.51 -8.31
CA ASP A 407 5.01 -26.60 -7.69
C ASP A 407 5.65 -25.68 -8.74
N ALA A 408 5.98 -26.20 -9.92
CA ALA A 408 6.57 -25.42 -11.00
C ALA A 408 5.59 -24.35 -11.55
N ASN A 409 4.33 -24.71 -11.84
CA ASN A 409 3.34 -23.75 -12.35
C ASN A 409 2.91 -22.74 -11.27
N ILE A 410 2.80 -23.15 -10.00
CA ILE A 410 2.55 -22.24 -8.88
C ILE A 410 3.71 -21.24 -8.71
N ALA A 411 4.95 -21.70 -8.82
CA ALA A 411 6.10 -20.80 -8.75
C ALA A 411 6.11 -19.78 -9.90
N LEU A 412 5.74 -20.20 -11.11
CA LEU A 412 5.63 -19.28 -12.25
C LEU A 412 4.50 -18.27 -12.08
N ALA A 413 3.36 -18.71 -11.58
CA ALA A 413 2.22 -17.86 -11.25
C ALA A 413 2.56 -16.83 -10.18
N THR A 414 3.26 -17.26 -9.11
CA THR A 414 3.74 -16.38 -8.04
C THR A 414 4.73 -15.36 -8.59
N GLU A 415 5.70 -15.79 -9.41
CA GLU A 415 6.66 -14.88 -10.06
C GLU A 415 5.94 -13.83 -10.92
N ALA A 416 4.96 -14.23 -11.73
CA ALA A 416 4.20 -13.29 -12.57
C ALA A 416 3.41 -12.27 -11.73
N THR A 417 2.82 -12.70 -10.61
CA THR A 417 2.16 -11.79 -9.66
C THR A 417 3.15 -10.83 -9.03
N GLU A 418 4.32 -11.29 -8.61
CA GLU A 418 5.39 -10.44 -8.04
C GLU A 418 5.98 -9.45 -9.06
N LEU A 419 5.92 -9.77 -10.35
CA LEU A 419 6.28 -8.85 -11.44
C LEU A 419 5.23 -7.76 -11.69
N GLY A 420 4.00 -7.94 -11.18
CA GLY A 420 2.97 -6.91 -11.18
C GLY A 420 1.71 -7.23 -11.97
N PHE A 421 1.53 -8.45 -12.49
CA PHE A 421 0.23 -8.84 -13.02
C PHE A 421 -0.83 -8.82 -11.91
N ASP A 422 -2.00 -8.27 -12.21
CA ASP A 422 -3.13 -8.17 -11.27
C ASP A 422 -3.77 -9.52 -11.01
N GLU A 423 -3.71 -10.41 -11.99
CA GLU A 423 -4.38 -11.71 -11.98
C GLU A 423 -3.61 -12.76 -12.75
N ILE A 424 -3.67 -13.98 -12.23
CA ILE A 424 -3.23 -15.20 -12.93
C ILE A 424 -4.46 -15.95 -13.43
N GLN A 425 -4.48 -16.25 -14.71
CA GLN A 425 -5.53 -17.05 -15.34
C GLN A 425 -4.95 -18.39 -15.81
N TYR A 426 -5.40 -19.48 -15.20
CA TYR A 426 -5.00 -20.83 -15.60
C TYR A 426 -5.89 -21.36 -16.73
N ASP A 427 -5.27 -21.75 -17.83
CA ASP A 427 -5.92 -22.53 -18.88
C ASP A 427 -5.35 -23.95 -18.94
N TYR A 428 -6.09 -24.87 -19.56
CA TYR A 428 -5.77 -26.30 -19.58
C TYR A 428 -5.46 -26.89 -18.19
N VAL A 429 -6.12 -26.36 -17.16
CA VAL A 429 -6.06 -26.87 -15.79
C VAL A 429 -7.00 -28.07 -15.67
N ARG A 430 -6.66 -29.12 -16.41
CA ARG A 430 -7.52 -30.29 -16.62
C ARG A 430 -6.74 -31.49 -17.15
N PHE A 431 -7.37 -32.66 -17.09
CA PHE A 431 -6.90 -33.84 -17.81
C PHE A 431 -7.26 -33.75 -19.31
N PRO A 432 -6.61 -34.55 -20.17
CA PRO A 432 -6.94 -34.61 -21.61
C PRO A 432 -8.41 -34.99 -21.84
N SER A 433 -9.07 -34.33 -22.83
CA SER A 433 -10.45 -34.59 -23.22
C SER A 433 -10.57 -35.20 -24.63
N ASP A 434 -9.50 -35.17 -25.38
CA ASP A 434 -9.44 -35.57 -26.80
C ASP A 434 -8.38 -36.64 -27.00
N GLY A 435 -8.62 -37.54 -27.98
CA GLY A 435 -7.81 -38.71 -28.27
C GLY A 435 -8.29 -39.99 -27.60
N ASP A 436 -7.70 -41.13 -28.00
CA ASP A 436 -7.98 -42.41 -27.36
C ASP A 436 -7.26 -42.50 -26.01
N LEU A 437 -8.02 -42.42 -24.94
CA LEU A 437 -7.51 -42.51 -23.56
C LEU A 437 -7.34 -43.96 -23.07
N ASN A 438 -7.77 -44.98 -23.82
CA ASN A 438 -7.64 -46.37 -23.38
C ASN A 438 -6.18 -46.80 -23.13
N PRO A 439 -5.18 -46.41 -23.99
CA PRO A 439 -3.79 -46.72 -23.73
C PRO A 439 -3.07 -45.68 -22.84
N ALA A 440 -3.76 -44.65 -22.34
CA ALA A 440 -3.12 -43.61 -21.51
C ALA A 440 -2.86 -44.12 -20.10
N ASP A 441 -1.60 -44.14 -19.70
CA ASP A 441 -1.14 -44.47 -18.34
C ASP A 441 -0.79 -43.21 -17.56
N PHE A 442 -1.50 -42.99 -16.49
CA PHE A 442 -1.29 -41.89 -15.54
C PHE A 442 -0.50 -42.32 -14.30
N GLY A 443 0.07 -43.52 -14.29
CA GLY A 443 0.86 -44.05 -13.19
C GLY A 443 0.05 -44.37 -11.90
N ARG A 444 -1.26 -44.17 -11.93
CA ARG A 444 -2.19 -44.42 -10.81
C ARG A 444 -3.60 -44.67 -11.29
N GLU A 445 -4.50 -44.97 -10.35
CA GLU A 445 -5.92 -45.16 -10.65
C GLU A 445 -6.53 -43.86 -11.24
N TYR A 446 -7.09 -43.98 -12.43
CA TYR A 446 -7.67 -42.88 -13.21
C TYR A 446 -9.20 -42.88 -13.07
N THR A 447 -9.70 -42.50 -11.88
CA THR A 447 -11.14 -42.38 -11.60
C THR A 447 -11.59 -40.92 -11.59
N ALA A 448 -12.89 -40.68 -11.68
CA ALA A 448 -13.46 -39.35 -11.59
C ALA A 448 -13.06 -38.65 -10.27
N GLU A 449 -13.13 -39.40 -9.14
CA GLU A 449 -12.76 -38.89 -7.82
C GLU A 449 -11.28 -38.51 -7.73
N ALA A 450 -10.40 -39.30 -8.38
CA ALA A 450 -8.96 -39.01 -8.39
C ALA A 450 -8.66 -37.76 -9.22
N ARG A 451 -9.28 -37.61 -10.41
CA ARG A 451 -9.12 -36.41 -11.26
C ARG A 451 -9.64 -35.16 -10.55
N GLU A 452 -10.86 -35.22 -10.02
CA GLU A 452 -11.47 -34.13 -9.25
C GLU A 452 -10.59 -33.70 -8.06
N ALA A 453 -10.08 -34.67 -7.30
CA ALA A 453 -9.24 -34.38 -6.14
C ALA A 453 -7.91 -33.71 -6.55
N ALA A 454 -7.26 -34.16 -7.63
CA ALA A 454 -6.00 -33.61 -8.11
C ALA A 454 -6.17 -32.14 -8.57
N ILE A 455 -7.14 -31.85 -9.44
CA ILE A 455 -7.37 -30.49 -9.92
C ILE A 455 -7.81 -29.56 -8.79
N THR A 456 -8.68 -30.05 -7.88
CA THR A 456 -9.13 -29.26 -6.71
C THR A 456 -7.96 -28.91 -5.78
N GLU A 457 -7.08 -29.87 -5.46
CA GLU A 457 -5.93 -29.59 -4.58
C GLU A 457 -4.90 -28.68 -5.23
N PHE A 458 -4.64 -28.84 -6.55
CA PHE A 458 -3.81 -27.90 -7.30
C PHE A 458 -4.36 -26.49 -7.23
N MET A 459 -5.66 -26.29 -7.49
CA MET A 459 -6.31 -24.97 -7.44
C MET A 459 -6.23 -24.36 -6.05
N LYS A 460 -6.46 -25.15 -5.01
CA LYS A 460 -6.36 -24.69 -3.62
C LYS A 460 -4.95 -24.19 -3.30
N ARG A 461 -3.90 -24.99 -3.60
CA ARG A 461 -2.51 -24.59 -3.37
C ARG A 461 -2.11 -23.36 -4.16
N SER A 462 -2.58 -23.26 -5.40
CA SER A 462 -2.38 -22.09 -6.26
C SER A 462 -3.02 -20.83 -5.67
N SER A 463 -4.27 -20.92 -5.24
CA SER A 463 -5.00 -19.83 -4.60
C SER A 463 -4.28 -19.33 -3.35
N GLU A 464 -3.88 -20.24 -2.46
CA GLU A 464 -3.13 -19.90 -1.24
C GLU A 464 -1.80 -19.18 -1.56
N ALA A 465 -1.06 -19.63 -2.58
CA ALA A 465 0.24 -19.05 -2.95
C ALA A 465 0.09 -17.68 -3.63
N ILE A 466 -0.84 -17.54 -4.58
CA ILE A 466 -1.06 -16.32 -5.34
C ILE A 466 -1.64 -15.22 -4.43
N HIS A 467 -2.62 -15.56 -3.57
CA HIS A 467 -3.17 -14.61 -2.60
C HIS A 467 -2.12 -14.16 -1.56
N ALA A 468 -1.16 -15.00 -1.21
CA ALA A 468 -0.10 -14.65 -0.26
C ALA A 468 0.80 -13.50 -0.77
N VAL A 469 0.89 -13.32 -2.08
CA VAL A 469 1.65 -12.24 -2.74
C VAL A 469 0.73 -11.13 -3.33
N GLY A 470 -0.58 -11.18 -3.03
CA GLY A 470 -1.52 -10.12 -3.37
C GLY A 470 -2.20 -10.24 -4.73
N GLY A 471 -1.97 -11.31 -5.49
CA GLY A 471 -2.60 -11.56 -6.78
C GLY A 471 -4.02 -12.11 -6.68
N LYS A 472 -4.70 -12.17 -7.82
CA LYS A 472 -5.98 -12.83 -8.02
C LYS A 472 -5.80 -14.09 -8.85
N LEU A 473 -6.68 -15.08 -8.65
CA LEU A 473 -6.66 -16.32 -9.41
C LEU A 473 -7.97 -16.52 -10.16
N SER A 474 -7.88 -16.76 -11.46
CA SER A 474 -8.98 -17.24 -12.28
C SER A 474 -8.60 -18.53 -13.02
N ALA A 475 -9.59 -19.19 -13.57
CA ALA A 475 -9.38 -20.36 -14.41
C ALA A 475 -10.35 -20.42 -15.59
N ASP A 476 -9.81 -20.87 -16.73
CA ASP A 476 -10.56 -21.16 -17.93
C ASP A 476 -11.17 -22.55 -17.79
N LEU A 477 -12.46 -22.58 -17.52
CA LEU A 477 -13.18 -23.82 -17.37
C LEU A 477 -13.89 -24.20 -18.66
N PHE A 478 -13.97 -25.49 -18.89
CA PHE A 478 -14.63 -26.04 -20.06
C PHE A 478 -16.12 -25.63 -20.08
N GLY A 479 -16.62 -25.11 -21.20
CA GLY A 479 -17.99 -24.55 -21.28
C GLY A 479 -19.10 -25.50 -20.78
N TYR A 480 -18.89 -26.80 -20.90
CA TYR A 480 -19.84 -27.81 -20.45
C TYR A 480 -20.02 -27.89 -18.93
N VAL A 481 -19.11 -27.31 -18.10
CA VAL A 481 -19.32 -27.22 -16.64
C VAL A 481 -20.54 -26.38 -16.27
N THR A 482 -21.02 -25.55 -17.21
CA THR A 482 -22.25 -24.78 -17.02
C THR A 482 -23.49 -25.64 -17.11
N LEU A 483 -23.45 -26.73 -17.87
CA LEU A 483 -24.59 -27.58 -18.12
C LEU A 483 -24.91 -28.51 -16.95
N ASP A 484 -23.87 -29.12 -16.35
CA ASP A 484 -24.00 -30.06 -15.24
C ASP A 484 -22.81 -29.91 -14.28
N ASP A 485 -23.03 -30.01 -12.96
CA ASP A 485 -21.96 -29.98 -11.95
C ASP A 485 -21.34 -31.37 -11.78
N ASP A 486 -20.77 -31.89 -12.84
CA ASP A 486 -19.90 -33.07 -12.81
C ASP A 486 -18.43 -32.68 -13.15
N GLU A 487 -17.50 -33.62 -13.16
CA GLU A 487 -16.09 -33.32 -13.40
C GLU A 487 -15.72 -33.32 -14.91
N GLN A 488 -16.69 -33.44 -15.79
CA GLN A 488 -16.60 -33.41 -17.26
C GLN A 488 -15.56 -34.38 -17.87
N TRP A 489 -15.24 -35.46 -17.17
CA TRP A 489 -14.19 -36.44 -17.50
C TRP A 489 -12.75 -35.85 -17.50
N ILE A 490 -12.58 -34.63 -17.04
CA ILE A 490 -11.34 -33.87 -17.08
C ILE A 490 -10.90 -33.33 -15.70
N GLY A 491 -11.64 -33.66 -14.65
CA GLY A 491 -11.36 -33.22 -13.28
C GLY A 491 -11.90 -31.82 -12.94
N GLN A 492 -12.57 -31.13 -13.87
CA GLN A 492 -13.14 -29.80 -13.64
C GLN A 492 -14.55 -29.89 -13.08
N LYS A 493 -14.67 -30.11 -11.78
CA LYS A 493 -15.97 -30.00 -11.08
C LYS A 493 -16.16 -28.60 -10.53
N PHE A 494 -17.10 -27.85 -11.13
CA PHE A 494 -17.28 -26.44 -10.86
C PHE A 494 -17.50 -26.14 -9.36
N SER A 495 -18.41 -26.85 -8.69
CA SER A 495 -18.68 -26.67 -7.26
C SER A 495 -17.48 -26.91 -6.34
N LYS A 496 -16.42 -27.60 -6.81
CA LYS A 496 -15.18 -27.84 -6.06
C LYS A 496 -14.10 -26.82 -6.36
N LEU A 497 -14.10 -26.19 -7.52
CA LEU A 497 -13.09 -25.24 -7.96
C LEU A 497 -13.45 -23.81 -7.56
N GLU A 498 -14.73 -23.46 -7.62
CA GLU A 498 -15.25 -22.12 -7.35
C GLU A 498 -14.76 -21.51 -6.03
N PRO A 499 -14.65 -22.23 -4.89
CA PRO A 499 -14.19 -21.66 -3.64
C PRO A 499 -12.76 -21.11 -3.65
N TYR A 500 -11.94 -21.54 -4.61
CA TYR A 500 -10.53 -21.17 -4.73
C TYR A 500 -10.27 -20.12 -5.81
N LEU A 501 -11.31 -19.69 -6.53
CA LEU A 501 -11.22 -18.74 -7.63
C LEU A 501 -11.78 -17.38 -7.24
N ASP A 502 -11.11 -16.31 -7.65
CA ASP A 502 -11.64 -14.94 -7.62
C ASP A 502 -12.57 -14.71 -8.81
N TYR A 503 -12.22 -15.21 -10.00
CA TYR A 503 -13.06 -15.20 -11.19
C TYR A 503 -13.12 -16.57 -11.85
N VAL A 504 -14.27 -16.85 -12.47
CA VAL A 504 -14.51 -18.09 -13.19
C VAL A 504 -14.74 -17.75 -14.66
N SER A 505 -13.78 -18.13 -15.51
CA SER A 505 -13.81 -17.84 -16.94
C SER A 505 -14.24 -19.10 -17.71
N MET A 506 -15.54 -19.33 -17.76
CA MET A 506 -16.11 -20.44 -18.51
C MET A 506 -16.02 -20.16 -20.01
N MET A 507 -15.46 -21.09 -20.80
CA MET A 507 -15.32 -20.99 -22.26
C MET A 507 -16.66 -21.29 -22.94
N ILE A 508 -17.59 -20.33 -22.90
CA ILE A 508 -18.93 -20.47 -23.46
C ILE A 508 -18.89 -20.05 -24.93
N TYR A 509 -18.32 -20.91 -25.78
CA TYR A 509 -18.28 -20.68 -27.25
C TYR A 509 -19.48 -21.33 -27.89
N PRO A 510 -20.46 -20.58 -28.43
CA PRO A 510 -21.68 -21.18 -29.00
C PRO A 510 -21.41 -22.22 -30.09
N SER A 511 -20.33 -22.06 -30.87
CA SER A 511 -19.95 -23.06 -31.92
C SER A 511 -19.49 -24.40 -31.34
N HIS A 512 -19.13 -24.49 -30.07
CA HIS A 512 -18.62 -25.70 -29.42
C HIS A 512 -19.73 -26.50 -28.70
N PHE A 513 -20.94 -25.95 -28.60
CA PHE A 513 -22.08 -26.66 -28.06
C PHE A 513 -22.80 -27.44 -29.15
N SER A 514 -23.37 -28.57 -28.79
CA SER A 514 -24.15 -29.39 -29.73
C SER A 514 -25.61 -28.95 -29.74
N GLU A 515 -26.32 -29.23 -30.84
CA GLU A 515 -27.76 -29.06 -30.93
C GLU A 515 -28.46 -29.79 -29.76
N GLY A 516 -29.34 -29.07 -29.06
CA GLY A 516 -30.05 -29.53 -27.88
C GLY A 516 -29.34 -29.38 -26.54
N ASN A 517 -28.10 -28.89 -26.50
CA ASN A 517 -27.45 -28.55 -25.22
C ASN A 517 -28.10 -27.35 -24.55
N ILE A 518 -28.56 -26.38 -25.32
CA ILE A 518 -29.18 -25.15 -24.90
C ILE A 518 -30.67 -25.22 -25.24
N ALA A 519 -31.55 -25.22 -24.24
CA ALA A 519 -32.97 -25.42 -24.45
C ALA A 519 -33.63 -24.22 -25.12
N SER A 520 -33.15 -23.02 -24.91
CA SER A 520 -33.62 -21.78 -25.54
C SER A 520 -33.14 -21.61 -26.98
N ALA A 521 -32.17 -22.43 -27.46
CA ALA A 521 -31.68 -22.46 -28.83
C ALA A 521 -32.34 -23.58 -29.64
N PRO A 522 -33.35 -23.29 -30.46
CA PRO A 522 -34.12 -24.35 -31.17
C PRO A 522 -33.37 -24.99 -32.37
N GLY A 523 -32.10 -24.81 -32.46
CA GLY A 523 -31.18 -25.35 -33.47
C GLY A 523 -29.77 -25.49 -32.91
N HIS A 524 -28.77 -25.27 -33.75
CA HIS A 524 -27.40 -25.24 -33.27
C HIS A 524 -27.13 -23.96 -32.46
N PRO A 525 -26.53 -24.05 -31.27
CA PRO A 525 -26.27 -22.87 -30.41
C PRO A 525 -25.50 -21.73 -31.09
N ASN A 526 -24.67 -22.03 -32.08
CA ASN A 526 -23.96 -21.03 -32.90
C ASN A 526 -24.88 -20.02 -33.61
N ASP A 527 -26.15 -20.38 -33.85
CA ASP A 527 -27.14 -19.49 -34.46
C ASP A 527 -27.90 -18.63 -33.41
N TYR A 528 -27.67 -18.88 -32.13
CA TYR A 528 -28.37 -18.28 -30.97
C TYR A 528 -27.35 -17.82 -29.94
N PRO A 529 -26.44 -16.88 -30.27
CA PRO A 529 -25.36 -16.50 -29.37
C PRO A 529 -25.85 -15.91 -28.02
N TYR A 530 -26.85 -15.04 -28.02
CA TYR A 530 -27.40 -14.47 -26.80
C TYR A 530 -27.98 -15.54 -25.87
N GLU A 531 -28.87 -16.38 -26.40
CA GLU A 531 -29.55 -17.43 -25.64
C GLU A 531 -28.53 -18.44 -25.09
N THR A 532 -27.50 -18.75 -25.86
CA THR A 532 -26.46 -19.69 -25.45
C THR A 532 -25.69 -19.17 -24.24
N ILE A 533 -25.26 -17.92 -24.27
CA ILE A 533 -24.54 -17.31 -23.14
C ILE A 533 -25.46 -17.20 -21.92
N TYR A 534 -26.65 -16.62 -22.09
CA TYR A 534 -27.56 -16.35 -20.97
C TYR A 534 -27.99 -17.64 -20.26
N GLU A 535 -28.47 -18.66 -21.00
CA GLU A 535 -28.89 -19.96 -20.41
C GLU A 535 -27.71 -20.70 -19.76
N SER A 536 -26.51 -20.66 -20.38
CA SER A 536 -25.33 -21.27 -19.76
C SER A 536 -24.99 -20.65 -18.40
N LEU A 537 -25.04 -19.32 -18.30
CA LEU A 537 -24.79 -18.61 -17.04
C LEU A 537 -25.89 -18.87 -16.00
N GLU A 538 -27.19 -18.92 -16.41
CA GLU A 538 -28.28 -19.30 -15.52
C GLU A 538 -28.08 -20.69 -14.92
N ARG A 539 -27.68 -21.67 -15.76
CA ARG A 539 -27.42 -23.04 -15.31
C ARG A 539 -26.21 -23.14 -14.41
N ALA A 540 -25.13 -22.41 -14.72
CA ALA A 540 -23.94 -22.34 -13.86
C ALA A 540 -24.29 -21.82 -12.45
N GLU A 541 -25.06 -20.74 -12.36
CA GLU A 541 -25.55 -20.20 -11.07
C GLU A 541 -26.49 -21.17 -10.36
N ALA A 542 -27.32 -21.89 -11.10
CA ALA A 542 -28.20 -22.91 -10.51
C ALA A 542 -27.40 -24.11 -9.97
N ASN A 543 -26.31 -24.50 -10.63
CA ASN A 543 -25.42 -25.57 -10.20
C ASN A 543 -24.60 -25.18 -8.95
N VAL A 544 -24.14 -23.92 -8.87
CA VAL A 544 -23.34 -23.38 -7.74
C VAL A 544 -23.92 -22.03 -7.30
N PRO A 545 -25.01 -22.04 -6.50
CA PRO A 545 -25.69 -20.81 -6.10
C PRO A 545 -24.80 -19.83 -5.32
N GLY A 546 -24.80 -18.57 -5.73
CA GLY A 546 -23.99 -17.49 -5.15
C GLY A 546 -22.68 -17.22 -5.87
N SER A 547 -22.36 -18.03 -6.91
CA SER A 547 -21.11 -17.87 -7.69
C SER A 547 -21.18 -16.77 -8.76
N LYS A 548 -22.36 -16.27 -9.10
CA LYS A 548 -22.61 -15.27 -10.14
C LYS A 548 -21.65 -14.06 -10.09
N ALA A 549 -21.35 -13.57 -8.89
CA ALA A 549 -20.45 -12.42 -8.69
C ALA A 549 -19.00 -12.68 -9.12
N LYS A 550 -18.64 -13.93 -9.42
CA LYS A 550 -17.32 -14.34 -9.92
C LYS A 550 -17.31 -14.67 -11.41
N PHE A 551 -18.47 -14.67 -12.08
CA PHE A 551 -18.54 -15.07 -13.49
C PHE A 551 -17.92 -14.03 -14.40
N ARG A 552 -17.00 -14.48 -15.23
CA ARG A 552 -16.34 -13.69 -16.28
C ARG A 552 -16.06 -14.61 -17.47
N PRO A 553 -17.11 -14.97 -18.24
CA PRO A 553 -16.99 -15.94 -19.32
C PRO A 553 -16.07 -15.47 -20.44
N TRP A 554 -15.41 -16.42 -21.09
CA TRP A 554 -14.84 -16.25 -22.40
C TRP A 554 -15.97 -16.33 -23.45
N LEU A 555 -16.06 -15.32 -24.30
CA LEU A 555 -17.02 -15.18 -25.38
C LEU A 555 -16.30 -15.39 -26.72
N GLN A 556 -17.03 -15.89 -27.70
CA GLN A 556 -16.51 -16.24 -29.02
C GLN A 556 -16.38 -15.01 -29.92
N ASP A 557 -15.14 -14.61 -30.25
CA ASP A 557 -14.81 -13.59 -31.25
C ASP A 557 -14.06 -14.22 -32.42
N PHE A 558 -14.64 -15.29 -32.98
CA PHE A 558 -14.10 -16.01 -34.13
C PHE A 558 -15.19 -16.78 -34.86
N SER A 559 -14.95 -17.07 -36.17
CA SER A 559 -15.78 -17.97 -36.95
C SER A 559 -15.19 -19.37 -36.93
N TYR A 560 -15.97 -20.39 -36.56
CA TYR A 560 -15.43 -21.76 -36.40
C TYR A 560 -15.14 -22.50 -37.71
N GLY A 561 -15.74 -22.09 -38.82
CA GLY A 561 -15.40 -22.57 -40.17
C GLY A 561 -15.61 -24.07 -40.48
N PHE A 562 -16.11 -24.88 -39.52
CA PHE A 562 -16.32 -26.33 -39.64
C PHE A 562 -17.80 -26.69 -39.60
N ASN A 563 -18.17 -27.86 -40.11
CA ASN A 563 -19.50 -28.45 -40.01
C ASN A 563 -20.64 -27.60 -40.60
N GLY A 564 -20.34 -26.59 -41.44
CA GLY A 564 -21.35 -25.75 -42.07
C GLY A 564 -21.98 -24.72 -41.11
N LEU A 565 -21.34 -24.45 -39.96
CA LEU A 565 -21.74 -23.37 -39.10
C LEU A 565 -21.55 -22.02 -39.80
N ARG A 566 -22.43 -21.06 -39.50
CA ARG A 566 -22.30 -19.73 -40.06
C ARG A 566 -21.15 -18.98 -39.42
N ASP A 567 -20.57 -18.08 -40.18
CA ASP A 567 -19.59 -17.14 -39.67
C ASP A 567 -20.24 -16.13 -38.70
N TYR A 568 -19.44 -15.61 -37.79
CA TYR A 568 -19.85 -14.56 -36.85
C TYR A 568 -19.60 -13.18 -37.42
N GLU A 569 -20.60 -12.33 -37.24
CA GLU A 569 -20.55 -10.92 -37.56
C GLU A 569 -20.46 -10.11 -36.21
N PRO A 570 -20.13 -8.81 -36.26
CA PRO A 570 -20.04 -8.01 -35.03
C PRO A 570 -21.29 -8.05 -34.16
N GLU A 571 -22.47 -8.16 -34.75
CA GLU A 571 -23.74 -8.27 -34.02
C GLU A 571 -23.84 -9.57 -33.21
N ASP A 572 -23.19 -10.65 -33.61
CA ASP A 572 -23.17 -11.92 -32.89
C ASP A 572 -22.24 -11.85 -31.68
N VAL A 573 -21.11 -11.15 -31.83
CA VAL A 573 -20.19 -10.90 -30.70
C VAL A 573 -20.87 -9.97 -29.67
N ARG A 574 -21.52 -8.89 -30.15
CA ARG A 574 -22.28 -7.98 -29.28
C ARG A 574 -23.42 -8.70 -28.54
N ALA A 575 -24.17 -9.58 -29.20
CA ALA A 575 -25.23 -10.35 -28.57
C ALA A 575 -24.74 -11.24 -27.41
N GLN A 576 -23.52 -11.78 -27.50
CA GLN A 576 -22.92 -12.53 -26.40
C GLN A 576 -22.56 -11.61 -25.23
N ILE A 577 -21.99 -10.43 -25.52
CA ILE A 577 -21.66 -9.42 -24.51
C ILE A 577 -22.95 -8.96 -23.79
N ASP A 578 -23.98 -8.60 -24.56
CA ASP A 578 -25.26 -8.16 -23.99
C ASP A 578 -25.87 -9.24 -23.09
N ALA A 579 -25.82 -10.51 -23.48
CA ALA A 579 -26.32 -11.62 -22.66
C ALA A 579 -25.55 -11.78 -21.34
N ALA A 580 -24.24 -11.61 -21.35
CA ALA A 580 -23.41 -11.66 -20.15
C ALA A 580 -23.71 -10.49 -19.22
N GLU A 581 -23.80 -9.27 -19.76
CA GLU A 581 -24.14 -8.07 -19.00
C GLU A 581 -25.57 -8.08 -18.47
N ASP A 582 -26.56 -8.48 -19.27
CA ASP A 582 -27.96 -8.64 -18.85
C ASP A 582 -28.10 -9.70 -17.74
N PHE A 583 -27.29 -10.75 -17.77
CA PHE A 583 -27.23 -11.72 -16.68
C PHE A 583 -26.63 -11.07 -15.41
N GLY A 584 -25.71 -10.10 -15.55
CA GLY A 584 -25.05 -9.37 -14.47
C GLY A 584 -23.82 -10.11 -13.93
N VAL A 585 -22.92 -10.49 -14.82
CA VAL A 585 -21.59 -11.05 -14.51
C VAL A 585 -20.64 -9.98 -13.99
N SER A 586 -19.47 -10.38 -13.49
CA SER A 586 -18.39 -9.46 -13.06
C SER A 586 -17.48 -9.01 -14.19
N GLY A 587 -17.75 -9.41 -15.40
CA GLY A 587 -16.99 -9.08 -16.60
C GLY A 587 -17.14 -10.16 -17.67
N TRP A 588 -16.42 -9.96 -18.76
CA TRP A 588 -16.33 -10.90 -19.88
C TRP A 588 -15.00 -10.75 -20.61
N LEU A 589 -14.59 -11.80 -21.33
CA LEU A 589 -13.36 -11.82 -22.10
C LEU A 589 -13.68 -12.28 -23.52
N LEU A 590 -13.07 -11.64 -24.54
CA LEU A 590 -13.19 -12.05 -25.94
C LEU A 590 -12.03 -12.96 -26.33
N TRP A 591 -12.35 -14.15 -26.81
CA TRP A 591 -11.40 -15.09 -27.38
C TRP A 591 -11.51 -15.09 -28.90
N GLY A 592 -10.43 -14.68 -29.58
CA GLY A 592 -10.37 -14.60 -31.01
C GLY A 592 -8.93 -14.43 -31.53
N ASP A 593 -8.80 -13.99 -32.78
CA ASP A 593 -7.50 -13.59 -33.33
C ASP A 593 -7.07 -12.25 -32.74
N PRO A 594 -6.00 -12.20 -31.95
CA PRO A 594 -5.59 -10.96 -31.26
C PRO A 594 -5.16 -9.85 -32.23
N PHE A 595 -4.85 -10.19 -33.50
CA PHE A 595 -4.56 -9.20 -34.55
C PHE A 595 -5.83 -8.56 -35.13
N ASN A 596 -6.99 -9.17 -34.93
CA ASN A 596 -8.26 -8.80 -35.56
C ASN A 596 -9.42 -8.89 -34.56
N VAL A 597 -9.33 -8.17 -33.46
CA VAL A 597 -10.43 -8.04 -32.50
C VAL A 597 -11.62 -7.36 -33.20
N THR A 598 -12.84 -7.88 -33.01
CA THR A 598 -14.06 -7.34 -33.62
C THR A 598 -14.49 -6.05 -32.89
N VAL A 599 -13.76 -4.96 -33.16
CA VAL A 599 -13.96 -3.65 -32.48
C VAL A 599 -15.36 -3.10 -32.73
N GLU A 600 -15.97 -3.40 -33.88
CA GLU A 600 -17.32 -2.97 -34.22
C GLU A 600 -18.41 -3.54 -33.28
N ALA A 601 -18.10 -4.60 -32.55
CA ALA A 601 -18.98 -5.17 -31.53
C ALA A 601 -18.89 -4.44 -30.18
N LEU A 602 -17.87 -3.62 -29.96
CA LEU A 602 -17.59 -2.95 -28.70
C LEU A 602 -18.26 -1.60 -28.60
N GLU A 603 -18.73 -1.24 -27.43
CA GLU A 603 -19.21 0.10 -27.16
C GLU A 603 -18.03 1.08 -27.05
N PRO A 604 -18.21 2.35 -27.47
CA PRO A 604 -17.23 3.39 -27.20
C PRO A 604 -16.98 3.54 -25.71
N GLU A 605 -15.76 3.89 -25.31
CA GLU A 605 -15.47 4.28 -23.95
C GLU A 605 -16.49 5.36 -23.51
N THR A 606 -17.36 5.03 -22.56
CA THR A 606 -18.21 6.03 -21.94
C THR A 606 -17.34 6.87 -21.04
N ALA A 607 -17.11 8.13 -21.40
CA ALA A 607 -16.42 9.12 -20.60
C ALA A 607 -17.16 9.32 -19.26
N ALA A 608 -16.91 8.45 -18.32
CA ALA A 608 -17.30 8.56 -16.92
C ALA A 608 -16.04 8.77 -16.05
N ARG A 609 -15.13 9.64 -16.52
CA ARG A 609 -14.26 10.38 -15.58
C ARG A 609 -15.02 11.65 -15.27
N PRO A 610 -15.36 11.96 -14.00
CA PRO A 610 -15.90 13.26 -13.67
C PRO A 610 -14.86 14.29 -14.05
N ASP A 611 -15.23 15.12 -15.04
CA ASP A 611 -14.48 16.29 -15.44
C ASP A 611 -14.12 17.13 -14.20
N GLU A 612 -12.84 17.40 -14.06
CA GLU A 612 -12.35 18.53 -13.27
C GLU A 612 -12.84 19.83 -13.93
N THR A 613 -14.08 20.22 -13.67
CA THR A 613 -14.51 21.60 -13.92
C THR A 613 -15.65 21.95 -12.97
N ASP A 614 -15.34 22.64 -11.88
CA ASP A 614 -15.63 23.99 -11.42
C ASP A 614 -15.35 24.20 -9.94
#